data_09c85c9ff96e4a22cde34d4697b5b0a2
#
_entry.id   09c85c9ff96e4a22cde34d4697b5b0a2
#
_cell.length_a   1.000
_cell.length_b   1.000
_cell.length_c   1.000
_cell.angle_alpha   90.00
_cell.angle_beta   90.00
_cell.angle_gamma   90.00
#
_symmetry.space_group_name_H-M   'P 1'
#
loop_
_entity.id
_entity.type
_entity.pdbx_description
1 polymer ?
#
loop_
_entity_poly.entity_id
_entity_poly.type
_entity_poly.pdbx_seq_one_letter_code
_entity_poly.pdbx_strand_id
1 'polypeptide(L)'
;MKKLVVPEWDEQASWLKHQFSEATDDHYDVLIDEPTEVFVEGHADPFAAYGPLPDEFDKDGDLMRTAKYGVGVRTTGKLTTRSVTFGWVPRTVMRSRDYAAPSKFNTTFPELYEELGRLGACMGKKFATHVPEQYEQQVRLLKDEVVEDYRLGDTAFTGGILNLDCALEYHRDRGNFKDSWNIMGVWKQHTSGGVTVLPGPRLGFEMANNTFFLFPAQSVGHGVTKITKHRRDAYRISAVYFATMGLRHSLPVEEERRRARAKRTEREQRRAGLIP
;
A
#
# COMPACT_ATOMS: atom_id res chain seq x y z
N MET A 1 12.00 16.63 -12.96
CA MET A 1 11.63 15.26 -13.33
C MET A 1 11.44 15.17 -14.84
N LYS A 2 11.79 14.05 -15.44
CA LYS A 2 11.49 13.74 -16.83
C LYS A 2 9.98 13.61 -17.01
N LYS A 3 9.48 13.99 -18.19
CA LYS A 3 8.10 13.75 -18.61
C LYS A 3 8.09 12.63 -19.64
N LEU A 4 7.29 11.60 -19.38
CA LEU A 4 7.02 10.51 -20.32
C LEU A 4 5.54 10.54 -20.67
N VAL A 5 5.23 10.58 -21.97
CA VAL A 5 3.86 10.48 -22.44
C VAL A 5 3.66 9.09 -23.05
N VAL A 6 2.61 8.41 -22.62
CA VAL A 6 2.23 7.10 -23.15
C VAL A 6 0.86 7.19 -23.83
N PRO A 7 0.59 6.36 -24.84
CA PRO A 7 -0.73 6.30 -25.45
C PRO A 7 -1.79 5.78 -24.46
N GLU A 8 -3.03 6.06 -24.71
CA GLU A 8 -4.13 5.39 -24.01
C GLU A 8 -4.08 3.88 -24.22
N TRP A 9 -4.53 3.13 -23.24
CA TRP A 9 -4.63 1.67 -23.31
C TRP A 9 -5.97 1.19 -22.74
N ASP A 10 -6.39 -0.01 -23.15
CA ASP A 10 -7.53 -0.68 -22.55
C ASP A 10 -7.08 -1.40 -21.25
N GLU A 11 -7.28 -0.72 -20.12
CA GLU A 11 -6.94 -1.26 -18.81
C GLU A 11 -7.74 -2.54 -18.47
N GLN A 12 -8.97 -2.66 -18.96
CA GLN A 12 -9.77 -3.85 -18.67
C GLN A 12 -9.29 -5.06 -19.48
N ALA A 13 -8.94 -4.86 -20.75
CA ALA A 13 -8.35 -5.94 -21.56
C ALA A 13 -6.98 -6.36 -21.00
N SER A 14 -6.14 -5.40 -20.62
CA SER A 14 -4.85 -5.68 -19.96
C SER A 14 -5.05 -6.46 -18.66
N TRP A 15 -5.99 -6.04 -17.81
CA TRP A 15 -6.31 -6.72 -16.56
C TRP A 15 -6.75 -8.18 -16.80
N LEU A 16 -7.67 -8.42 -17.72
CA LEU A 16 -8.15 -9.78 -18.04
C LEU A 16 -7.02 -10.70 -18.53
N LYS A 17 -6.06 -10.14 -19.25
CA LYS A 17 -4.89 -10.87 -19.76
C LYS A 17 -3.90 -11.24 -18.66
N HIS A 18 -3.65 -10.37 -17.71
CA HIS A 18 -2.52 -10.48 -16.79
C HIS A 18 -2.92 -10.85 -15.35
N GLN A 19 -4.19 -10.70 -14.96
CA GLN A 19 -4.62 -10.92 -13.57
C GLN A 19 -4.13 -12.26 -13.00
N PHE A 20 -3.56 -12.18 -11.79
CA PHE A 20 -3.05 -13.35 -11.05
C PHE A 20 -1.90 -14.12 -11.73
N SER A 21 -1.29 -13.57 -12.77
CA SER A 21 -0.05 -14.10 -13.33
C SER A 21 1.18 -13.42 -12.73
N GLU A 22 2.32 -14.06 -12.80
CA GLU A 22 3.60 -13.51 -12.35
C GLU A 22 3.99 -12.30 -13.21
N ALA A 23 4.52 -11.27 -12.57
CA ALA A 23 5.12 -10.14 -13.26
C ALA A 23 6.53 -10.53 -13.75
N THR A 24 6.78 -10.29 -15.04
CA THR A 24 8.05 -10.59 -15.69
C THR A 24 8.55 -9.39 -16.50
N ASP A 25 9.82 -9.43 -16.89
CA ASP A 25 10.43 -8.35 -17.67
C ASP A 25 9.89 -8.26 -19.11
N ASP A 26 9.25 -9.30 -19.61
CA ASP A 26 8.59 -9.30 -20.94
C ASP A 26 7.27 -8.48 -20.98
N HIS A 27 6.78 -8.06 -19.81
CA HIS A 27 5.53 -7.35 -19.70
C HIS A 27 5.66 -5.82 -19.73
N TYR A 28 6.87 -5.30 -19.93
CA TYR A 28 7.11 -3.87 -20.17
C TYR A 28 8.06 -3.65 -21.34
N ASP A 29 7.90 -2.54 -22.03
CA ASP A 29 8.77 -2.11 -23.14
C ASP A 29 9.70 -0.97 -22.71
N VAL A 30 9.27 -0.21 -21.67
CA VAL A 30 10.03 0.92 -21.15
C VAL A 30 10.32 0.68 -19.68
N LEU A 31 11.62 0.67 -19.32
CA LEU A 31 12.06 0.67 -17.93
C LEU A 31 12.35 2.10 -17.50
N ILE A 32 11.68 2.55 -16.44
CA ILE A 32 11.85 3.86 -15.82
C ILE A 32 12.80 3.68 -14.63
N ASP A 33 13.99 4.23 -14.72
CA ASP A 33 15.07 4.16 -13.72
C ASP A 33 15.55 5.54 -13.23
N GLU A 34 14.94 6.61 -13.74
CA GLU A 34 15.20 8.00 -13.36
C GLU A 34 13.91 8.73 -12.93
N PRO A 35 14.01 9.83 -12.15
CA PRO A 35 12.84 10.56 -11.68
C PRO A 35 11.94 11.02 -12.84
N THR A 36 10.72 10.47 -12.90
CA THR A 36 9.82 10.60 -14.04
C THR A 36 8.37 10.79 -13.61
N GLU A 37 7.67 11.71 -14.27
CA GLU A 37 6.21 11.80 -14.28
C GLU A 37 5.69 11.19 -15.58
N VAL A 38 4.71 10.30 -15.47
CA VAL A 38 4.08 9.63 -16.62
C VAL A 38 2.73 10.26 -16.89
N PHE A 39 2.49 10.67 -18.11
CA PHE A 39 1.24 11.24 -18.59
C PHE A 39 0.61 10.28 -19.60
N VAL A 40 -0.71 10.24 -19.63
CA VAL A 40 -1.47 9.61 -20.72
C VAL A 40 -1.72 10.66 -21.79
N GLU A 41 -1.60 10.28 -23.05
CA GLU A 41 -1.85 11.18 -24.18
C GLU A 41 -3.23 11.85 -24.05
N GLY A 42 -3.27 13.17 -24.23
CA GLY A 42 -4.49 13.96 -24.08
C GLY A 42 -4.87 14.33 -22.63
N HIS A 43 -4.16 13.84 -21.61
CA HIS A 43 -4.40 14.18 -20.21
C HIS A 43 -3.41 15.20 -19.68
N ALA A 44 -3.90 16.18 -18.89
CA ALA A 44 -3.07 17.24 -18.34
C ALA A 44 -2.30 16.81 -17.09
N ASP A 45 -2.90 15.93 -16.30
CA ASP A 45 -2.33 15.46 -15.03
C ASP A 45 -1.50 14.19 -15.19
N PRO A 46 -0.45 14.01 -14.39
CA PRO A 46 0.30 12.77 -14.38
C PRO A 46 -0.58 11.57 -13.96
N PHE A 47 -0.42 10.46 -14.68
CA PHE A 47 -0.97 9.15 -14.33
C PHE A 47 -0.15 8.45 -13.24
N ALA A 48 1.16 8.70 -13.20
CA ALA A 48 2.06 8.13 -12.20
C ALA A 48 3.28 9.05 -12.00
N ALA A 49 3.91 8.96 -10.82
CA ALA A 49 5.15 9.65 -10.53
C ALA A 49 6.13 8.73 -9.79
N TYR A 50 7.38 8.75 -10.20
CA TYR A 50 8.49 8.01 -9.60
C TYR A 50 9.67 8.95 -9.34
N GLY A 51 10.32 8.83 -8.19
CA GLY A 51 11.48 9.64 -7.89
C GLY A 51 12.09 9.37 -6.52
N PRO A 52 13.10 10.16 -6.11
CA PRO A 52 13.79 9.97 -4.84
C PRO A 52 12.93 10.46 -3.65
N LEU A 53 13.11 9.80 -2.53
CA LEU A 53 12.75 10.31 -1.22
C LEU A 53 13.88 11.21 -0.69
N PRO A 54 13.61 12.09 0.29
CA PRO A 54 14.66 12.81 0.99
C PRO A 54 15.70 11.89 1.65
N ASP A 55 16.94 12.32 1.70
CA ASP A 55 18.07 11.54 2.25
C ASP A 55 17.88 11.16 3.72
N GLU A 56 17.09 11.94 4.47
CA GLU A 56 16.75 11.64 5.87
C GLU A 56 16.06 10.27 6.04
N PHE A 57 15.40 9.74 4.99
CA PHE A 57 14.75 8.43 4.99
C PHE A 57 15.63 7.30 4.43
N ASP A 58 16.86 7.57 4.03
CA ASP A 58 17.72 6.54 3.39
C ASP A 58 17.97 5.31 4.28
N LYS A 59 18.02 5.51 5.60
CA LYS A 59 18.23 4.43 6.58
C LYS A 59 16.96 3.75 7.09
N ASP A 60 15.80 4.18 6.66
CA ASP A 60 14.51 3.63 7.13
C ASP A 60 14.34 2.15 6.76
N GLY A 61 14.96 1.72 5.66
CA GLY A 61 15.00 0.31 5.29
C GLY A 61 15.60 -0.59 6.38
N ASP A 62 16.68 -0.17 7.02
CA ASP A 62 17.31 -0.92 8.12
C ASP A 62 16.42 -0.97 9.36
N LEU A 63 15.75 0.15 9.69
CA LEU A 63 14.78 0.19 10.78
C LEU A 63 13.59 -0.73 10.50
N MET A 64 13.02 -0.69 9.30
CA MET A 64 11.88 -1.53 8.91
C MET A 64 12.23 -3.03 8.92
N ARG A 65 13.50 -3.42 8.69
CA ARG A 65 13.94 -4.82 8.81
C ARG A 65 13.77 -5.40 10.21
N THR A 66 13.73 -4.58 11.24
CA THR A 66 13.54 -5.02 12.63
C THR A 66 12.11 -5.49 12.90
N ALA A 67 11.16 -5.17 12.03
CA ALA A 67 9.76 -5.56 12.18
C ALA A 67 9.57 -7.08 12.03
N LYS A 68 8.54 -7.59 12.68
CA LYS A 68 8.11 -8.98 12.55
C LYS A 68 7.10 -9.12 11.41
N TYR A 69 7.53 -9.69 10.32
CA TYR A 69 6.69 -9.95 9.15
C TYR A 69 5.93 -11.27 9.29
N GLY A 70 4.63 -11.22 9.01
CA GLY A 70 3.83 -12.44 8.85
C GLY A 70 4.12 -13.09 7.48
N VAL A 71 4.18 -14.41 7.45
CA VAL A 71 4.29 -15.20 6.21
C VAL A 71 2.90 -15.65 5.81
N GLY A 72 2.54 -15.45 4.55
CA GLY A 72 1.25 -15.86 4.03
C GLY A 72 1.25 -15.98 2.51
N VAL A 73 0.19 -16.59 1.99
CA VAL A 73 -0.12 -16.56 0.57
C VAL A 73 -1.34 -15.67 0.39
N ARG A 74 -1.31 -14.73 -0.55
CA ARG A 74 -2.50 -13.93 -0.87
C ARG A 74 -3.61 -14.85 -1.38
N THR A 75 -4.86 -14.55 -1.03
CA THR A 75 -6.04 -15.38 -1.38
C THR A 75 -6.19 -15.61 -2.89
N THR A 76 -5.62 -14.74 -3.69
CA THR A 76 -5.72 -14.77 -5.16
C THR A 76 -4.40 -15.15 -5.85
N GLY A 77 -3.33 -15.38 -5.08
CA GLY A 77 -1.99 -15.61 -5.60
C GLY A 77 -1.37 -16.91 -5.12
N LYS A 78 -0.29 -17.32 -5.79
CA LYS A 78 0.52 -18.52 -5.47
C LYS A 78 1.81 -18.14 -4.71
N LEU A 79 2.25 -16.87 -4.84
CA LEU A 79 3.51 -16.44 -4.27
C LEU A 79 3.37 -16.22 -2.75
N THR A 80 4.37 -16.70 -2.03
CA THR A 80 4.48 -16.46 -0.59
C THR A 80 4.92 -15.01 -0.35
N THR A 81 4.19 -14.31 0.52
CA THR A 81 4.49 -12.94 0.91
C THR A 81 4.94 -12.86 2.36
N ARG A 82 5.83 -11.92 2.64
CA ARG A 82 6.26 -11.53 3.99
C ARG A 82 5.82 -10.10 4.22
N SER A 83 4.71 -9.92 4.91
CA SER A 83 4.07 -8.61 5.02
C SER A 83 3.58 -8.35 6.44
N VAL A 84 3.48 -7.07 6.80
CA VAL A 84 2.84 -6.61 8.03
C VAL A 84 2.11 -5.29 7.79
N THR A 85 0.86 -5.21 8.23
CA THR A 85 0.04 -4.00 8.10
C THR A 85 0.27 -3.09 9.31
N PHE A 86 0.38 -1.78 9.08
CA PHE A 86 0.41 -0.73 10.10
C PHE A 86 -0.80 0.22 9.94
N GLY A 87 -1.06 1.02 10.96
CA GLY A 87 -2.25 1.88 11.00
C GLY A 87 -3.46 1.13 11.55
N TRP A 88 -4.63 1.45 11.05
CA TRP A 88 -5.88 0.86 11.50
C TRP A 88 -6.33 -0.28 10.57
N VAL A 89 -6.92 -1.31 11.17
CA VAL A 89 -7.45 -2.47 10.45
C VAL A 89 -8.97 -2.52 10.62
N PRO A 90 -9.69 -2.75 9.51
CA PRO A 90 -11.15 -2.73 9.52
C PRO A 90 -11.75 -3.93 10.28
N ARG A 91 -13.05 -3.86 10.53
CA ARG A 91 -13.85 -5.01 10.92
C ARG A 91 -13.71 -6.12 9.87
N THR A 92 -13.53 -7.36 10.32
CA THR A 92 -13.50 -8.52 9.41
C THR A 92 -14.33 -9.66 9.99
N VAL A 93 -15.42 -9.98 9.30
CA VAL A 93 -16.31 -11.09 9.68
C VAL A 93 -15.57 -12.41 9.72
N MET A 94 -14.73 -12.70 8.71
CA MET A 94 -13.96 -13.95 8.61
C MET A 94 -12.96 -14.17 9.75
N ARG A 95 -12.49 -13.10 10.41
CA ARG A 95 -11.57 -13.19 11.56
C ARG A 95 -12.27 -12.94 12.89
N SER A 96 -13.60 -12.99 12.91
CA SER A 96 -14.41 -12.69 14.11
C SER A 96 -14.08 -11.34 14.76
N ARG A 97 -13.63 -10.38 13.94
CA ARG A 97 -13.33 -9.04 14.39
C ARG A 97 -14.52 -8.14 14.03
N ASP A 98 -15.34 -7.83 15.01
CA ASP A 98 -16.56 -7.03 14.85
C ASP A 98 -16.34 -5.53 15.04
N TYR A 99 -15.08 -5.09 15.12
CA TYR A 99 -14.70 -3.70 15.41
C TYR A 99 -13.42 -3.32 14.65
N ALA A 100 -13.28 -2.04 14.34
CA ALA A 100 -12.04 -1.48 13.86
C ALA A 100 -11.01 -1.42 15.02
N ALA A 101 -9.77 -1.74 14.74
CA ALA A 101 -8.74 -1.82 15.78
C ALA A 101 -7.38 -1.33 15.22
N PRO A 102 -6.49 -0.82 16.10
CA PRO A 102 -5.12 -0.60 15.67
C PRO A 102 -4.49 -1.93 15.24
N SER A 103 -3.63 -1.90 14.24
CA SER A 103 -2.82 -3.07 13.90
C SER A 103 -1.97 -3.49 15.10
N LYS A 104 -1.76 -4.80 15.25
CA LYS A 104 -0.84 -5.31 16.28
C LYS A 104 0.58 -4.74 16.12
N PHE A 105 0.97 -4.42 14.90
CA PHE A 105 2.23 -3.75 14.58
C PHE A 105 2.40 -2.45 15.38
N ASN A 106 1.39 -1.58 15.42
CA ASN A 106 1.46 -0.27 16.09
C ASN A 106 1.85 -0.38 17.57
N THR A 107 1.36 -1.43 18.25
CA THR A 107 1.64 -1.66 19.66
C THR A 107 2.91 -2.47 19.91
N THR A 108 3.35 -3.27 18.94
CA THR A 108 4.56 -4.09 19.06
C THR A 108 5.82 -3.30 18.70
N PHE A 109 5.70 -2.36 17.77
CA PHE A 109 6.80 -1.54 17.24
C PHE A 109 6.41 -0.06 17.24
N PRO A 110 6.16 0.57 18.42
CA PRO A 110 5.64 1.93 18.49
C PRO A 110 6.57 2.98 17.85
N GLU A 111 7.87 2.87 18.06
CA GLU A 111 8.87 3.79 17.48
C GLU A 111 8.90 3.68 15.95
N LEU A 112 8.84 2.46 15.41
CA LEU A 112 8.76 2.26 13.96
C LEU A 112 7.42 2.76 13.40
N TYR A 113 6.33 2.63 14.16
CA TYR A 113 5.03 3.16 13.74
C TYR A 113 5.03 4.69 13.69
N GLU A 114 5.70 5.36 14.64
CA GLU A 114 5.91 6.82 14.62
C GLU A 114 6.73 7.25 13.40
N GLU A 115 7.82 6.52 13.09
CA GLU A 115 8.63 6.78 11.90
C GLU A 115 7.82 6.59 10.60
N LEU A 116 7.00 5.55 10.51
CA LEU A 116 6.08 5.36 9.38
C LEU A 116 5.03 6.49 9.30
N GLY A 117 4.64 7.10 10.40
CA GLY A 117 3.81 8.32 10.42
C GLY A 117 4.54 9.51 9.81
N ARG A 118 5.80 9.72 10.19
CA ARG A 118 6.66 10.79 9.64
C ARG A 118 6.91 10.60 8.14
N LEU A 119 7.24 9.39 7.73
CA LEU A 119 7.35 9.01 6.32
C LEU A 119 6.02 9.20 5.57
N GLY A 120 4.89 8.83 6.18
CA GLY A 120 3.54 9.03 5.61
C GLY A 120 3.23 10.50 5.34
N ALA A 121 3.65 11.41 6.22
CA ALA A 121 3.53 12.86 5.99
C ALA A 121 4.38 13.32 4.80
N CYS A 122 5.60 12.80 4.64
CA CYS A 122 6.43 13.05 3.46
C CYS A 122 5.77 12.51 2.18
N MET A 123 5.24 11.28 2.21
CA MET A 123 4.51 10.68 1.10
C MET A 123 3.27 11.50 0.72
N GLY A 124 2.53 12.03 1.71
CA GLY A 124 1.41 12.93 1.46
C GLY A 124 1.82 14.21 0.73
N LYS A 125 2.95 14.81 1.10
CA LYS A 125 3.52 15.97 0.40
C LYS A 125 3.92 15.64 -1.04
N LYS A 126 4.55 14.47 -1.28
CA LYS A 126 4.87 14.01 -2.64
C LYS A 126 3.61 13.83 -3.46
N PHE A 127 2.56 13.21 -2.90
CA PHE A 127 1.27 13.04 -3.57
C PHE A 127 0.67 14.40 -3.94
N ALA A 128 0.56 15.33 -3.00
CA ALA A 128 0.05 16.68 -3.23
C ALA A 128 0.87 17.48 -4.27
N THR A 129 2.18 17.22 -4.36
CA THR A 129 3.06 17.90 -5.32
C THR A 129 2.85 17.43 -6.74
N HIS A 130 2.69 16.11 -6.96
CA HIS A 130 2.64 15.54 -8.30
C HIS A 130 1.23 15.46 -8.89
N VAL A 131 0.21 15.23 -8.07
CA VAL A 131 -1.19 15.12 -8.49
C VAL A 131 -2.11 15.80 -7.48
N PRO A 132 -2.08 17.14 -7.40
CA PRO A 132 -2.74 17.91 -6.34
C PRO A 132 -4.27 17.71 -6.29
N GLU A 133 -4.93 17.64 -7.42
CA GLU A 133 -6.39 17.46 -7.46
C GLU A 133 -6.80 16.10 -6.88
N GLN A 134 -6.11 15.03 -7.24
CA GLN A 134 -6.36 13.68 -6.74
C GLN A 134 -6.03 13.57 -5.26
N TYR A 135 -4.98 14.27 -4.80
CA TYR A 135 -4.67 14.36 -3.38
C TYR A 135 -5.79 15.01 -2.59
N GLU A 136 -6.26 16.18 -3.02
CA GLU A 136 -7.36 16.89 -2.38
C GLU A 136 -8.66 16.10 -2.39
N GLN A 137 -8.97 15.43 -3.50
CA GLN A 137 -10.13 14.54 -3.61
C GLN A 137 -10.05 13.40 -2.60
N GLN A 138 -8.89 12.75 -2.47
CA GLN A 138 -8.70 11.64 -1.53
C GLN A 138 -8.74 12.12 -0.07
N VAL A 139 -8.18 13.29 0.25
CA VAL A 139 -8.30 13.90 1.58
C VAL A 139 -9.74 14.22 1.92
N ARG A 140 -10.52 14.82 0.99
CA ARG A 140 -11.95 15.09 1.19
C ARG A 140 -12.72 13.79 1.41
N LEU A 141 -12.51 12.79 0.56
CA LEU A 141 -13.12 11.47 0.69
C LEU A 141 -12.89 10.87 2.08
N LEU A 142 -11.66 10.93 2.58
CA LEU A 142 -11.35 10.41 3.92
C LEU A 142 -12.00 11.24 5.04
N LYS A 143 -12.12 12.56 4.88
CA LYS A 143 -12.81 13.40 5.84
C LYS A 143 -14.31 13.09 5.92
N ASP A 144 -14.93 12.77 4.80
CA ASP A 144 -16.37 12.50 4.72
C ASP A 144 -16.73 11.06 5.15
N GLU A 145 -15.86 10.09 4.88
CA GLU A 145 -16.19 8.67 4.99
C GLU A 145 -15.48 7.93 6.13
N VAL A 146 -14.42 8.50 6.70
CA VAL A 146 -13.59 7.85 7.70
C VAL A 146 -13.43 8.76 8.92
N VAL A 147 -13.76 8.24 10.09
CA VAL A 147 -13.56 8.92 11.38
C VAL A 147 -12.09 9.34 11.52
N GLU A 148 -11.85 10.51 12.08
CA GLU A 148 -10.52 11.10 12.24
C GLU A 148 -9.52 10.17 12.91
N ASP A 149 -9.94 9.46 13.96
CA ASP A 149 -9.13 8.46 14.67
C ASP A 149 -8.45 7.43 13.76
N TYR A 150 -9.03 7.13 12.59
CA TYR A 150 -8.54 6.09 11.67
C TYR A 150 -7.75 6.62 10.49
N ARG A 151 -7.54 7.93 10.44
CA ARG A 151 -6.68 8.55 9.44
C ARG A 151 -5.23 8.57 9.92
N LEU A 152 -4.29 8.50 9.02
CA LEU A 152 -2.88 8.59 9.32
C LEU A 152 -2.49 10.09 9.38
N GLY A 153 -2.77 10.74 10.51
CA GLY A 153 -2.62 12.19 10.65
C GLY A 153 -3.43 12.96 9.60
N ASP A 154 -2.91 14.10 9.16
CA ASP A 154 -3.53 14.96 8.13
C ASP A 154 -3.20 14.51 6.69
N THR A 155 -2.90 13.22 6.49
CA THR A 155 -2.57 12.69 5.16
C THR A 155 -3.80 12.15 4.42
N ALA A 156 -3.60 11.78 3.15
CA ALA A 156 -4.60 11.10 2.33
C ALA A 156 -4.64 9.58 2.57
N PHE A 157 -4.19 9.09 3.75
CA PHE A 157 -4.04 7.66 4.03
C PHE A 157 -4.70 7.25 5.34
N THR A 158 -5.09 5.96 5.42
CA THR A 158 -5.61 5.34 6.65
C THR A 158 -4.61 4.40 7.30
N GLY A 159 -3.52 4.09 6.64
CA GLY A 159 -2.48 3.18 7.07
C GLY A 159 -1.67 2.66 5.90
N GLY A 160 -1.02 1.54 6.09
CA GLY A 160 -0.20 0.94 5.05
C GLY A 160 0.22 -0.49 5.34
N ILE A 161 1.07 -1.00 4.45
CA ILE A 161 1.64 -2.34 4.55
C ILE A 161 3.14 -2.29 4.24
N LEU A 162 3.94 -2.93 5.08
CA LEU A 162 5.33 -3.24 4.79
C LEU A 162 5.42 -4.62 4.14
N ASN A 163 6.19 -4.71 3.05
CA ASN A 163 6.49 -5.98 2.38
C ASN A 163 8.00 -6.17 2.36
N LEU A 164 8.46 -7.35 2.78
CA LEU A 164 9.88 -7.73 2.80
C LEU A 164 10.17 -8.81 1.77
N ASP A 165 11.01 -8.54 0.80
CA ASP A 165 11.45 -9.46 -0.25
C ASP A 165 10.26 -10.11 -1.02
N CYS A 166 9.21 -9.34 -1.31
CA CYS A 166 8.00 -9.84 -1.95
C CYS A 166 7.99 -9.53 -3.44
N ALA A 167 8.10 -10.56 -4.28
CA ALA A 167 7.54 -10.52 -5.62
C ALA A 167 6.01 -10.64 -5.54
N LEU A 168 5.28 -10.01 -6.44
CA LEU A 168 3.83 -9.97 -6.41
C LEU A 168 3.26 -10.25 -7.81
N GLU A 169 2.31 -11.18 -7.87
CA GLU A 169 1.48 -11.41 -9.05
C GLU A 169 0.65 -10.16 -9.35
N TYR A 170 0.21 -10.02 -10.60
CA TYR A 170 -0.63 -8.89 -10.99
C TYR A 170 -1.92 -8.86 -10.20
N HIS A 171 -2.18 -7.73 -9.58
CA HIS A 171 -3.37 -7.46 -8.78
C HIS A 171 -3.79 -6.00 -8.91
N ARG A 172 -4.97 -5.70 -8.40
CA ARG A 172 -5.48 -4.35 -8.11
C ARG A 172 -5.79 -4.27 -6.63
N ASP A 173 -5.57 -3.13 -6.02
CA ASP A 173 -5.81 -2.92 -4.59
C ASP A 173 -7.29 -2.65 -4.29
N ARG A 174 -8.15 -3.61 -4.61
CA ARG A 174 -9.62 -3.51 -4.52
C ARG A 174 -10.16 -3.27 -3.11
N GLY A 175 -9.37 -3.44 -2.07
CA GLY A 175 -9.73 -3.10 -0.68
C GLY A 175 -9.68 -1.62 -0.37
N ASN A 176 -9.13 -0.82 -1.27
CA ASN A 176 -9.05 0.63 -1.15
C ASN A 176 -10.33 1.31 -1.66
N PHE A 177 -10.54 2.58 -1.29
CA PHE A 177 -11.61 3.37 -1.88
C PHE A 177 -11.48 3.42 -3.39
N LYS A 178 -12.61 3.43 -4.08
CA LYS A 178 -12.65 3.57 -5.54
C LYS A 178 -11.92 4.84 -5.95
N ASP A 179 -11.15 4.74 -7.02
CA ASP A 179 -10.36 5.82 -7.62
C ASP A 179 -9.28 6.40 -6.67
N SER A 180 -8.97 5.71 -5.55
CA SER A 180 -7.90 6.12 -4.67
C SER A 180 -6.51 5.76 -5.22
N TRP A 181 -5.55 6.55 -4.82
CA TRP A 181 -4.14 6.43 -5.16
C TRP A 181 -3.35 5.85 -4.00
N ASN A 182 -2.35 5.06 -4.34
CA ASN A 182 -1.35 4.60 -3.40
C ASN A 182 -0.01 5.26 -3.70
N ILE A 183 0.77 5.45 -2.65
CA ILE A 183 2.18 5.80 -2.77
C ILE A 183 2.99 4.80 -1.99
N MET A 184 4.08 4.32 -2.57
CA MET A 184 5.00 3.44 -1.87
C MET A 184 6.40 4.00 -1.85
N GLY A 185 7.13 3.77 -0.75
CA GLY A 185 8.56 3.91 -0.65
C GLY A 185 9.25 2.56 -0.78
N VAL A 186 10.45 2.54 -1.38
CA VAL A 186 11.24 1.32 -1.50
C VAL A 186 12.66 1.54 -1.01
N TRP A 187 13.13 0.60 -0.22
CA TRP A 187 14.52 0.49 0.24
C TRP A 187 15.05 -0.88 -0.16
N LYS A 188 16.22 -0.88 -0.76
CA LYS A 188 16.86 -2.13 -1.18
C LYS A 188 18.37 -2.08 -1.05
N GLN A 189 18.96 -3.22 -0.74
CA GLN A 189 20.39 -3.39 -0.63
C GLN A 189 20.81 -4.74 -1.21
N HIS A 190 21.78 -4.75 -2.12
CA HIS A 190 22.35 -5.96 -2.71
C HIS A 190 21.32 -6.91 -3.37
N THR A 191 20.27 -6.32 -3.98
CA THR A 191 19.25 -7.05 -4.73
C THR A 191 19.16 -6.54 -6.16
N SER A 192 18.72 -7.40 -7.08
CA SER A 192 18.27 -7.04 -8.43
C SER A 192 16.85 -7.55 -8.68
N GLY A 193 16.20 -7.05 -9.71
CA GLY A 193 14.78 -7.28 -9.96
C GLY A 193 13.90 -6.51 -8.96
N GLY A 194 12.70 -6.99 -8.72
CA GLY A 194 11.71 -6.26 -7.93
C GLY A 194 11.18 -5.02 -8.65
N VAL A 195 11.22 -5.04 -9.97
CA VAL A 195 10.62 -4.02 -10.84
C VAL A 195 9.12 -4.00 -10.62
N THR A 196 8.56 -2.82 -10.38
CA THR A 196 7.10 -2.67 -10.34
C THR A 196 6.60 -2.49 -11.77
N VAL A 197 5.74 -3.40 -12.23
CA VAL A 197 5.27 -3.45 -13.61
C VAL A 197 3.81 -3.04 -13.69
N LEU A 198 3.51 -2.10 -14.59
CA LEU A 198 2.17 -1.75 -15.04
C LEU A 198 1.97 -2.33 -16.45
N PRO A 199 1.30 -3.50 -16.60
CA PRO A 199 1.23 -4.19 -17.89
C PRO A 199 0.35 -3.49 -18.91
N GLY A 200 -0.61 -2.65 -18.48
CA GLY A 200 -1.46 -1.86 -19.37
C GLY A 200 -0.66 -0.92 -20.26
N PRO A 201 0.02 0.07 -19.72
CA PRO A 201 0.88 0.96 -20.48
C PRO A 201 2.25 0.36 -20.82
N ARG A 202 2.51 -0.91 -20.48
CA ARG A 202 3.78 -1.63 -20.68
C ARG A 202 5.00 -0.90 -20.09
N LEU A 203 4.85 -0.48 -18.82
CA LEU A 203 5.90 0.22 -18.07
C LEU A 203 6.45 -0.63 -16.94
N GLY A 204 7.78 -0.64 -16.79
CA GLY A 204 8.50 -1.12 -15.63
C GLY A 204 9.11 0.05 -14.85
N PHE A 205 9.05 0.01 -13.54
CA PHE A 205 9.71 0.99 -12.67
C PHE A 205 10.81 0.28 -11.88
N GLU A 206 12.07 0.64 -12.16
CA GLU A 206 13.21 0.16 -11.38
C GLU A 206 13.19 0.87 -10.02
N MET A 207 12.62 0.21 -9.05
CA MET A 207 12.51 0.77 -7.71
C MET A 207 13.90 0.80 -7.04
N ALA A 208 14.62 1.90 -7.21
CA ALA A 208 15.92 2.11 -6.59
C ALA A 208 15.82 2.25 -5.07
N ASN A 209 16.96 2.23 -4.36
CA ASN A 209 16.98 2.52 -2.93
C ASN A 209 16.48 3.94 -2.66
N ASN A 210 15.72 4.11 -1.59
CA ASN A 210 15.19 5.39 -1.12
C ASN A 210 14.39 6.16 -2.20
N THR A 211 13.47 5.46 -2.87
CA THR A 211 12.60 6.04 -3.91
C THR A 211 11.14 5.87 -3.57
N PHE A 212 10.29 6.74 -4.15
CA PHE A 212 8.85 6.61 -4.10
C PHE A 212 8.26 6.28 -5.46
N PHE A 213 7.08 5.67 -5.46
CA PHE A 213 6.23 5.46 -6.61
C PHE A 213 4.77 5.71 -6.26
N LEU A 214 4.13 6.59 -7.01
CA LEU A 214 2.75 7.06 -6.83
C LEU A 214 1.93 6.72 -8.06
N PHE A 215 0.76 6.06 -7.89
CA PHE A 215 -0.10 5.66 -8.99
C PHE A 215 -1.50 5.24 -8.49
N PRO A 216 -2.55 5.16 -9.36
CA PRO A 216 -3.90 4.75 -8.99
C PRO A 216 -4.03 3.23 -8.84
N ALA A 217 -3.43 2.66 -7.79
CA ALA A 217 -3.29 1.21 -7.57
C ALA A 217 -4.63 0.46 -7.40
N GLN A 218 -5.72 1.17 -7.07
CA GLN A 218 -7.05 0.58 -6.94
C GLN A 218 -7.63 0.19 -8.29
N SER A 219 -7.38 0.97 -9.33
CA SER A 219 -7.94 0.78 -10.67
C SER A 219 -6.98 0.13 -11.65
N VAL A 220 -5.67 0.29 -11.47
CA VAL A 220 -4.63 -0.17 -12.39
C VAL A 220 -4.02 -1.49 -11.93
N GLY A 221 -3.94 -2.45 -12.86
CA GLY A 221 -3.25 -3.71 -12.66
C GLY A 221 -1.74 -3.50 -12.49
N HIS A 222 -1.16 -4.07 -11.44
CA HIS A 222 0.26 -3.95 -11.17
C HIS A 222 0.83 -5.20 -10.50
N GLY A 223 2.11 -5.43 -10.67
CA GLY A 223 2.83 -6.57 -10.09
C GLY A 223 4.29 -6.21 -9.80
N VAL A 224 4.99 -7.11 -9.14
CA VAL A 224 6.42 -6.95 -8.81
C VAL A 224 7.17 -8.17 -9.29
N THR A 225 8.19 -7.97 -10.13
CA THR A 225 9.01 -9.05 -10.68
C THR A 225 9.81 -9.75 -9.58
N LYS A 226 10.36 -10.91 -9.92
CA LYS A 226 11.21 -11.70 -9.01
C LYS A 226 12.37 -10.86 -8.47
N ILE A 227 12.63 -11.00 -7.16
CA ILE A 227 13.77 -10.36 -6.48
C ILE A 227 14.87 -11.38 -6.35
N THR A 228 16.08 -11.02 -6.83
CA THR A 228 17.29 -11.82 -6.67
C THR A 228 18.19 -11.17 -5.62
N LYS A 229 18.60 -11.95 -4.63
CA LYS A 229 19.49 -11.52 -3.54
C LYS A 229 20.92 -11.95 -3.86
N HIS A 230 21.86 -11.01 -3.86
CA HIS A 230 23.28 -11.26 -4.19
C HIS A 230 24.16 -11.47 -2.96
N ARG A 231 23.62 -11.17 -1.76
CA ARG A 231 24.32 -11.33 -0.48
C ARG A 231 23.36 -11.84 0.59
N ARG A 232 23.90 -12.40 1.66
CA ARG A 232 23.11 -12.92 2.77
C ARG A 232 22.30 -11.84 3.51
N ASP A 233 22.84 -10.63 3.58
CA ASP A 233 22.23 -9.45 4.20
C ASP A 233 21.37 -8.64 3.24
N ALA A 234 21.23 -9.08 1.99
CA ALA A 234 20.43 -8.41 0.97
C ALA A 234 18.95 -8.37 1.34
N TYR A 235 18.29 -7.24 1.03
CA TYR A 235 16.87 -7.05 1.25
C TYR A 235 16.25 -6.09 0.25
N ARG A 236 14.93 -6.20 0.07
CA ARG A 236 14.06 -5.19 -0.52
C ARG A 236 12.82 -5.03 0.35
N ILE A 237 12.59 -3.84 0.85
CA ILE A 237 11.40 -3.49 1.63
C ILE A 237 10.62 -2.44 0.86
N SER A 238 9.29 -2.58 0.86
CA SER A 238 8.40 -1.50 0.45
C SER A 238 7.43 -1.15 1.56
N ALA A 239 7.20 0.16 1.76
CA ALA A 239 6.15 0.72 2.60
C ALA A 239 5.08 1.32 1.69
N VAL A 240 3.90 0.70 1.62
CA VAL A 240 2.79 1.12 0.76
C VAL A 240 1.74 1.80 1.61
N TYR A 241 1.41 3.05 1.30
CA TYR A 241 0.37 3.85 1.95
C TYR A 241 -0.90 3.87 1.11
N PHE A 242 -2.05 3.71 1.76
CA PHE A 242 -3.33 3.58 1.08
C PHE A 242 -4.51 4.11 1.91
N ALA A 243 -5.64 4.29 1.24
CA ALA A 243 -6.93 4.64 1.82
C ALA A 243 -7.86 3.42 1.76
N THR A 244 -8.01 2.68 2.88
CA THR A 244 -8.84 1.46 2.87
C THR A 244 -10.33 1.75 3.06
N MET A 245 -11.14 1.24 2.13
CA MET A 245 -12.61 1.32 2.19
C MET A 245 -13.20 0.58 3.41
N GLY A 246 -12.48 -0.40 3.93
CA GLY A 246 -12.95 -1.19 5.07
C GLY A 246 -13.15 -0.41 6.37
N LEU A 247 -12.62 0.81 6.47
CA LEU A 247 -12.82 1.72 7.61
C LEU A 247 -14.03 2.64 7.44
N ARG A 248 -14.65 2.67 6.26
CA ARG A 248 -15.93 3.32 6.03
C ARG A 248 -16.97 2.80 7.03
N HIS A 249 -17.77 3.65 7.59
CA HIS A 249 -18.76 3.28 8.60
C HIS A 249 -18.21 2.70 9.91
N SER A 250 -16.91 2.84 10.19
CA SER A 250 -16.40 2.59 11.54
C SER A 250 -16.86 3.68 12.49
N LEU A 251 -17.14 3.29 13.74
CA LEU A 251 -17.53 4.22 14.78
C LEU A 251 -16.28 4.86 15.42
N PRO A 252 -16.41 5.99 16.14
CA PRO A 252 -15.30 6.52 16.92
C PRO A 252 -14.63 5.44 17.80
N VAL A 253 -13.33 5.56 18.07
CA VAL A 253 -12.54 4.51 18.75
C VAL A 253 -13.17 4.06 20.07
N GLU A 254 -13.66 4.98 20.90
CA GLU A 254 -14.26 4.62 22.18
C GLU A 254 -15.58 3.85 22.01
N GLU A 255 -16.34 4.15 20.97
CA GLU A 255 -17.56 3.43 20.66
C GLU A 255 -17.28 2.03 20.09
N GLU A 256 -16.27 1.89 19.23
CA GLU A 256 -15.77 0.58 18.77
C GLU A 256 -15.29 -0.28 19.96
N ARG A 257 -14.58 0.30 20.90
CA ARG A 257 -14.13 -0.38 22.12
C ARG A 257 -15.30 -0.84 22.99
N ARG A 258 -16.30 0.03 23.18
CA ARG A 258 -17.53 -0.30 23.92
C ARG A 258 -18.28 -1.47 23.27
N ARG A 259 -18.46 -1.42 21.94
CA ARG A 259 -19.08 -2.48 21.14
C ARG A 259 -18.30 -3.80 21.23
N ALA A 260 -16.98 -3.75 21.14
CA ALA A 260 -16.13 -4.92 21.27
C ALA A 260 -16.28 -5.59 22.64
N ARG A 261 -16.30 -4.80 23.72
CA ARG A 261 -16.54 -5.30 25.09
C ARG A 261 -17.91 -5.96 25.22
N ALA A 262 -18.97 -5.30 24.76
CA ALA A 262 -20.33 -5.84 24.82
C ALA A 262 -20.44 -7.19 24.08
N LYS A 263 -19.90 -7.29 22.86
CA LYS A 263 -19.89 -8.55 22.10
C LYS A 263 -19.06 -9.64 22.75
N ARG A 264 -17.96 -9.27 23.39
CA ARG A 264 -17.15 -10.24 24.16
C ARG A 264 -17.96 -10.80 25.35
N THR A 265 -18.59 -9.94 26.12
CA THR A 265 -19.43 -10.35 27.25
C THR A 265 -20.57 -11.25 26.79
N GLU A 266 -21.27 -10.89 25.70
CA GLU A 266 -22.33 -11.72 25.10
C GLU A 266 -21.81 -13.13 24.72
N ARG A 267 -20.66 -13.22 24.08
CA ARG A 267 -20.05 -14.52 23.73
C ARG A 267 -19.67 -15.35 24.96
N GLU A 268 -19.15 -14.70 26.00
CA GLU A 268 -18.84 -15.36 27.27
C GLU A 268 -20.08 -15.89 27.94
N GLN A 269 -21.18 -15.11 27.97
CA GLN A 269 -22.49 -15.53 28.51
C GLN A 269 -23.11 -16.69 27.71
N ARG A 270 -23.07 -16.66 26.37
CA ARG A 270 -23.49 -17.78 25.51
C ARG A 270 -22.69 -19.05 25.80
N ARG A 271 -21.35 -18.95 25.91
CA ARG A 271 -20.51 -20.09 26.25
C ARG A 271 -20.78 -20.66 27.64
N ALA A 272 -21.22 -19.84 28.58
CA ALA A 272 -21.61 -20.23 29.93
C ALA A 272 -23.06 -20.74 30.01
N GLY A 273 -23.83 -20.72 28.88
CA GLY A 273 -25.24 -21.12 28.86
C GLY A 273 -26.17 -20.15 29.58
N LEU A 274 -25.73 -18.91 29.82
CA LEU A 274 -26.50 -17.88 30.52
C LEU A 274 -27.47 -17.14 29.61
N ILE A 275 -27.23 -17.15 28.33
CA ILE A 275 -28.12 -16.62 27.27
C ILE A 275 -28.14 -17.57 26.05
N PRO A 276 -29.24 -17.57 25.27
CA PRO A 276 -29.38 -18.45 24.09
C PRO A 276 -28.41 -18.14 22.96
#